data_dbdc8be8a4063040f595ee31daf1e458
#
_entry.id   dbdc8be8a4063040f595ee31daf1e458
#
_cell.length_a   1.000
_cell.length_b   1.000
_cell.length_c   1.000
_cell.angle_alpha   90.00
_cell.angle_beta   90.00
_cell.angle_gamma   90.00
#
_symmetry.space_group_name_H-M   'P 1'
#
loop_
_entity.id
_entity.type
_entity.pdbx_description
1 polymer ?
#
loop_
_entity_poly.entity_id
_entity_poly.type
_entity_poly.pdbx_seq_one_letter_code
_entity_poly.pdbx_strand_id
1 'polypeptide(L)'
;RGVDVIAISPNSPDALNQVFDAAREKGIIILTVNGDITGNEEHRDATILPTDFTKVGADQIEIVGSLIGYEGEIAILSATTEAPDQNFWIDGMNETITNDPKFANMTLVATVYGDDQPEKSTTEMEALLANFPNLKGLIAPTTVGIAAAAQVVQSRGIADQVKVTGLGLPSEMREFVKDGTVEGFQLWSPYNEGWLASHFAVGLKNGTMVNEVGSTFEVPNLGTITINEGNSINTQSALTTFNAENIDDFDF
;
A
#
# COMPACT_ATOMS: atom_id res chain seq x y z
N ARG A 1 -25.49 6.66 -18.79
CA ARG A 1 -25.32 7.97 -18.16
C ARG A 1 -24.05 8.57 -18.72
N GLY A 2 -24.05 9.82 -19.15
CA GLY A 2 -22.85 10.48 -19.64
C GLY A 2 -21.93 10.78 -18.46
N VAL A 3 -20.74 10.15 -18.43
CA VAL A 3 -19.64 10.50 -17.52
C VAL A 3 -18.47 10.96 -18.37
N ASP A 4 -17.65 11.83 -17.84
CA ASP A 4 -16.51 12.40 -18.56
C ASP A 4 -15.19 11.74 -18.14
N VAL A 5 -15.11 11.26 -16.89
CA VAL A 5 -13.96 10.59 -16.31
C VAL A 5 -14.43 9.38 -15.53
N ILE A 6 -13.67 8.30 -15.60
CA ILE A 6 -13.77 7.13 -14.72
C ILE A 6 -12.47 7.04 -13.94
N ALA A 7 -12.56 7.07 -12.63
CA ALA A 7 -11.45 6.79 -11.72
C ALA A 7 -11.73 5.47 -11.00
N ILE A 8 -10.76 4.54 -11.03
CA ILE A 8 -10.95 3.17 -10.52
C ILE A 8 -9.66 2.65 -9.88
N SER A 9 -9.80 1.93 -8.77
CA SER A 9 -8.73 1.11 -8.19
C SER A 9 -8.79 -0.30 -8.79
N PRO A 10 -7.84 -0.71 -9.64
CA PRO A 10 -7.88 -1.99 -10.32
C PRO A 10 -7.38 -3.12 -9.41
N ASN A 11 -8.08 -4.27 -9.43
CA ASN A 11 -7.64 -5.49 -8.74
C ASN A 11 -6.99 -6.52 -9.68
N SER A 12 -6.85 -6.19 -10.95
CA SER A 12 -6.21 -7.02 -11.97
C SER A 12 -5.55 -6.13 -12.99
N PRO A 13 -4.36 -6.50 -13.48
CA PRO A 13 -3.63 -5.68 -14.43
C PRO A 13 -4.27 -5.61 -15.84
N ASP A 14 -5.11 -6.57 -16.22
CA ASP A 14 -5.59 -6.72 -17.60
C ASP A 14 -7.11 -6.92 -17.75
N ALA A 15 -7.83 -7.28 -16.69
CA ALA A 15 -9.25 -7.65 -16.75
C ALA A 15 -10.16 -6.55 -17.32
N LEU A 16 -9.75 -5.28 -17.24
CA LEU A 16 -10.55 -4.13 -17.66
C LEU A 16 -10.08 -3.48 -18.97
N ASN A 17 -9.02 -3.96 -19.61
CA ASN A 17 -8.40 -3.32 -20.79
C ASN A 17 -9.42 -3.02 -21.88
N GLN A 18 -10.23 -4.00 -22.30
CA GLN A 18 -11.26 -3.81 -23.33
C GLN A 18 -12.34 -2.80 -22.92
N VAL A 19 -12.70 -2.76 -21.64
CA VAL A 19 -13.70 -1.81 -21.12
C VAL A 19 -13.13 -0.40 -21.12
N PHE A 20 -11.87 -0.25 -20.75
CA PHE A 20 -11.16 1.03 -20.76
C PHE A 20 -11.03 1.58 -22.19
N ASP A 21 -10.61 0.76 -23.15
CA ASP A 21 -10.52 1.16 -24.56
C ASP A 21 -11.87 1.61 -25.11
N ALA A 22 -12.94 0.83 -24.85
CA ALA A 22 -14.29 1.17 -25.28
C ALA A 22 -14.84 2.46 -24.65
N ALA A 23 -14.37 2.82 -23.45
CA ALA A 23 -14.71 4.08 -22.79
C ALA A 23 -13.91 5.25 -23.38
N ARG A 24 -12.59 5.06 -23.62
CA ARG A 24 -11.71 6.07 -24.24
C ARG A 24 -12.10 6.40 -25.69
N GLU A 25 -12.57 5.42 -26.46
CA GLU A 25 -13.17 5.66 -27.79
C GLU A 25 -14.39 6.59 -27.76
N LYS A 26 -15.08 6.68 -26.62
CA LYS A 26 -16.20 7.61 -26.39
C LYS A 26 -15.76 8.96 -25.82
N GLY A 27 -14.46 9.19 -25.69
CA GLY A 27 -13.89 10.41 -25.12
C GLY A 27 -13.97 10.47 -23.60
N ILE A 28 -14.13 9.32 -22.92
CA ILE A 28 -14.08 9.22 -21.46
C ILE A 28 -12.64 9.06 -21.03
N ILE A 29 -12.17 9.88 -20.11
CA ILE A 29 -10.85 9.80 -19.51
C ILE A 29 -10.81 8.66 -18.50
N ILE A 30 -9.78 7.81 -18.56
CA ILE A 30 -9.57 6.70 -17.62
C ILE A 30 -8.40 7.02 -16.70
N LEU A 31 -8.68 7.08 -15.41
CA LEU A 31 -7.69 7.22 -14.35
C LEU A 31 -7.68 5.95 -13.50
N THR A 32 -6.52 5.36 -13.27
CA THR A 32 -6.34 4.40 -12.17
C THR A 32 -5.95 5.15 -10.91
N VAL A 33 -6.36 4.66 -9.75
CA VAL A 33 -6.16 5.29 -8.45
C VAL A 33 -5.80 4.21 -7.43
N ASN A 34 -4.91 4.48 -6.52
CA ASN A 34 -4.42 3.59 -5.46
C ASN A 34 -3.61 2.38 -5.94
N GLY A 35 -3.76 1.97 -7.15
CA GLY A 35 -3.01 0.94 -7.86
C GLY A 35 -3.01 1.22 -9.34
N ASP A 36 -2.22 0.47 -10.10
CA ASP A 36 -2.13 0.61 -11.55
C ASP A 36 -2.33 -0.73 -12.27
N ILE A 37 -2.59 -0.64 -13.57
CA ILE A 37 -2.65 -1.79 -14.48
C ILE A 37 -1.27 -2.07 -15.07
N THR A 38 -0.31 -2.37 -14.22
CA THR A 38 1.10 -2.54 -14.57
C THR A 38 1.30 -3.50 -15.75
N GLY A 39 2.05 -3.01 -16.76
CA GLY A 39 2.27 -3.73 -18.02
C GLY A 39 1.13 -3.59 -19.04
N ASN A 40 0.12 -2.76 -18.76
CA ASN A 40 -1.03 -2.47 -19.62
C ASN A 40 -1.38 -0.96 -19.59
N GLU A 41 -0.41 -0.11 -19.33
CA GLU A 41 -0.59 1.33 -19.08
C GLU A 41 -1.19 2.07 -20.28
N GLU A 42 -1.09 1.51 -21.48
CA GLU A 42 -1.67 2.06 -22.72
C GLU A 42 -3.20 2.10 -22.70
N HIS A 43 -3.86 1.35 -21.83
CA HIS A 43 -5.32 1.29 -21.73
C HIS A 43 -5.90 2.36 -20.79
N ARG A 44 -5.08 3.14 -20.09
CA ARG A 44 -5.48 4.28 -19.27
C ARG A 44 -4.87 5.60 -19.73
N ASP A 45 -5.34 6.71 -19.20
CA ASP A 45 -4.78 8.03 -19.46
C ASP A 45 -3.72 8.42 -18.43
N ALA A 46 -3.98 8.18 -17.13
CA ALA A 46 -3.01 8.42 -16.07
C ALA A 46 -3.30 7.51 -14.85
N THR A 47 -2.30 7.38 -13.98
CA THR A 47 -2.46 6.77 -12.66
C THR A 47 -2.17 7.77 -11.55
N ILE A 48 -2.97 7.74 -10.49
CA ILE A 48 -2.72 8.48 -9.26
C ILE A 48 -2.34 7.45 -8.19
N LEU A 49 -1.09 7.48 -7.78
CA LEU A 49 -0.56 6.60 -6.76
C LEU A 49 -0.47 7.32 -5.41
N PRO A 50 -0.76 6.64 -4.32
CA PRO A 50 -0.74 7.26 -2.99
C PRO A 50 0.67 7.68 -2.56
N THR A 51 1.68 6.97 -3.05
CA THR A 51 3.10 7.21 -2.74
C THR A 51 3.99 6.70 -3.88
N ASP A 52 5.29 6.89 -3.73
CA ASP A 52 6.29 6.29 -4.62
C ASP A 52 6.40 4.77 -4.35
N PHE A 53 5.76 3.97 -5.18
CA PHE A 53 5.70 2.51 -5.01
C PHE A 53 7.08 1.84 -5.03
N THR A 54 8.08 2.47 -5.66
CA THR A 54 9.44 1.91 -5.70
C THR A 54 10.11 1.87 -4.34
N LYS A 55 9.61 2.61 -3.36
CA LYS A 55 10.15 2.69 -2.00
C LYS A 55 9.41 1.83 -0.98
N VAL A 56 8.14 1.50 -1.24
CA VAL A 56 7.28 0.82 -0.27
C VAL A 56 7.89 -0.48 0.25
N GLY A 57 8.46 -1.31 -0.63
CA GLY A 57 9.10 -2.55 -0.22
C GLY A 57 10.25 -2.33 0.76
N ALA A 58 11.16 -1.41 0.45
CA ALA A 58 12.29 -1.07 1.32
C ALA A 58 11.82 -0.44 2.64
N ASP A 59 10.84 0.47 2.60
CA ASP A 59 10.27 1.11 3.80
C ASP A 59 9.64 0.08 4.75
N GLN A 60 8.93 -0.92 4.20
CA GLN A 60 8.31 -1.99 5.00
C GLN A 60 9.35 -2.94 5.63
N ILE A 61 10.44 -3.25 4.91
CA ILE A 61 11.56 -4.04 5.47
C ILE A 61 12.31 -3.23 6.54
N GLU A 62 12.49 -1.93 6.33
CA GLU A 62 13.14 -1.06 7.29
C GLU A 62 12.37 -0.98 8.62
N ILE A 63 11.04 -0.79 8.56
CA ILE A 63 10.24 -0.70 9.79
C ILE A 63 10.23 -2.03 10.54
N VAL A 64 9.98 -3.18 9.90
CA VAL A 64 10.01 -4.47 10.59
C VAL A 64 11.41 -4.76 11.14
N GLY A 65 12.46 -4.48 10.37
CA GLY A 65 13.85 -4.65 10.80
C GLY A 65 14.15 -3.86 12.06
N SER A 66 13.75 -2.60 12.13
CA SER A 66 13.94 -1.76 13.31
C SER A 66 13.22 -2.30 14.56
N LEU A 67 12.04 -2.89 14.39
CA LEU A 67 11.25 -3.46 15.48
C LEU A 67 11.84 -4.76 16.04
N ILE A 68 12.50 -5.58 15.20
CA ILE A 68 13.07 -6.87 15.62
C ILE A 68 14.61 -6.84 15.82
N GLY A 69 15.24 -5.67 15.68
CA GLY A 69 16.69 -5.52 15.81
C GLY A 69 17.49 -6.06 14.62
N TYR A 70 16.90 -6.06 13.43
CA TYR A 70 17.48 -6.47 12.13
C TYR A 70 17.97 -7.95 12.12
N GLU A 71 17.34 -8.83 12.90
CA GLU A 71 17.66 -10.26 12.92
C GLU A 71 16.44 -11.12 13.18
N GLY A 72 16.35 -12.28 12.53
CA GLY A 72 15.35 -13.32 12.79
C GLY A 72 14.41 -13.57 11.62
N GLU A 73 13.43 -14.43 11.89
CA GLU A 73 12.44 -14.85 10.91
C GLU A 73 11.33 -13.81 10.78
N ILE A 74 10.99 -13.43 9.54
CA ILE A 74 9.85 -12.58 9.23
C ILE A 74 8.94 -13.27 8.21
N ALA A 75 7.65 -12.88 8.19
CA ALA A 75 6.70 -13.34 7.21
C ALA A 75 5.91 -12.16 6.61
N ILE A 76 5.27 -12.39 5.47
CA ILE A 76 4.36 -11.44 4.82
C ILE A 76 2.96 -12.04 4.79
N LEU A 77 1.95 -11.27 5.22
CA LEU A 77 0.53 -11.57 5.07
C LEU A 77 -0.09 -10.56 4.09
N SER A 78 -0.19 -10.96 2.83
CA SER A 78 -0.71 -10.12 1.74
C SER A 78 -2.21 -10.34 1.51
N ALA A 79 -2.83 -9.55 0.60
CA ALA A 79 -4.22 -9.70 0.22
C ALA A 79 -4.39 -10.90 -0.72
N THR A 80 -4.36 -10.70 -2.02
CA THR A 80 -4.54 -11.75 -3.02
C THR A 80 -3.27 -12.02 -3.81
N THR A 81 -3.16 -13.20 -4.41
CA THR A 81 -2.05 -13.54 -5.31
C THR A 81 -2.02 -12.70 -6.59
N GLU A 82 -3.13 -12.05 -6.93
CA GLU A 82 -3.32 -11.28 -8.16
C GLU A 82 -3.13 -9.77 -7.97
N ALA A 83 -2.99 -9.28 -6.72
CA ALA A 83 -2.87 -7.85 -6.41
C ALA A 83 -1.57 -7.26 -6.97
N PRO A 84 -1.61 -6.44 -8.04
CA PRO A 84 -0.39 -6.03 -8.74
C PRO A 84 0.49 -5.09 -7.92
N ASP A 85 -0.10 -4.19 -7.15
CA ASP A 85 0.58 -3.26 -6.25
C ASP A 85 1.32 -4.00 -5.12
N GLN A 86 0.61 -4.90 -4.44
CA GLN A 86 1.21 -5.67 -3.35
C GLN A 86 2.31 -6.62 -3.84
N ASN A 87 2.12 -7.26 -4.99
CA ASN A 87 3.15 -8.09 -5.61
C ASN A 87 4.40 -7.26 -5.94
N PHE A 88 4.24 -6.06 -6.48
CA PHE A 88 5.35 -5.14 -6.74
C PHE A 88 6.10 -4.76 -5.45
N TRP A 89 5.38 -4.49 -4.36
CA TRP A 89 6.01 -4.20 -3.07
C TRP A 89 6.71 -5.42 -2.46
N ILE A 90 6.13 -6.61 -2.59
CA ILE A 90 6.73 -7.88 -2.12
C ILE A 90 8.02 -8.17 -2.88
N ASP A 91 8.06 -7.93 -4.19
CA ASP A 91 9.29 -8.04 -4.98
C ASP A 91 10.36 -7.05 -4.46
N GLY A 92 9.99 -5.80 -4.19
CA GLY A 92 10.87 -4.80 -3.57
C GLY A 92 11.34 -5.20 -2.16
N MET A 93 10.49 -5.84 -1.35
CA MET A 93 10.87 -6.39 -0.05
C MET A 93 11.93 -7.49 -0.19
N ASN A 94 11.72 -8.44 -1.11
CA ASN A 94 12.66 -9.51 -1.42
C ASN A 94 14.01 -8.98 -1.92
N GLU A 95 13.98 -8.00 -2.82
CA GLU A 95 15.17 -7.34 -3.34
C GLU A 95 15.95 -6.65 -2.21
N THR A 96 15.27 -5.93 -1.34
CA THR A 96 15.88 -5.23 -0.19
C THR A 96 16.56 -6.19 0.77
N ILE A 97 15.89 -7.27 1.19
CA ILE A 97 16.48 -8.29 2.08
C ILE A 97 17.70 -8.96 1.44
N THR A 98 17.64 -9.21 0.12
CA THR A 98 18.71 -9.94 -0.59
C THR A 98 19.94 -9.09 -0.82
N ASN A 99 19.76 -7.81 -1.15
CA ASN A 99 20.84 -6.96 -1.67
C ASN A 99 21.44 -6.00 -0.64
N ASP A 100 20.73 -5.67 0.44
CA ASP A 100 21.23 -4.75 1.46
C ASP A 100 21.83 -5.54 2.65
N PRO A 101 23.16 -5.42 2.89
CA PRO A 101 23.83 -6.11 4.01
C PRO A 101 23.22 -5.82 5.39
N LYS A 102 22.51 -4.73 5.55
CA LYS A 102 21.82 -4.35 6.79
C LYS A 102 20.83 -5.43 7.25
N PHE A 103 20.20 -6.12 6.30
CA PHE A 103 19.17 -7.14 6.56
C PHE A 103 19.69 -8.57 6.45
N ALA A 104 21.02 -8.78 6.35
CA ALA A 104 21.63 -10.09 6.14
C ALA A 104 21.30 -11.14 7.22
N ASN A 105 20.88 -10.71 8.42
CA ASN A 105 20.48 -11.61 9.51
C ASN A 105 18.95 -11.80 9.59
N MET A 106 18.18 -11.22 8.67
CA MET A 106 16.76 -11.42 8.56
C MET A 106 16.46 -12.49 7.49
N THR A 107 15.43 -13.28 7.72
CA THR A 107 15.01 -14.33 6.79
C THR A 107 13.50 -14.23 6.55
N LEU A 108 13.08 -14.00 5.32
CA LEU A 108 11.68 -14.13 4.92
C LEU A 108 11.35 -15.62 4.78
N VAL A 109 10.55 -16.15 5.73
CA VAL A 109 10.23 -17.59 5.80
C VAL A 109 8.97 -17.96 5.04
N ALA A 110 8.02 -17.03 4.86
CA ALA A 110 6.77 -17.27 4.12
C ALA A 110 6.12 -15.97 3.64
N THR A 111 5.39 -16.08 2.53
CA THR A 111 4.35 -15.12 2.12
C THR A 111 3.03 -15.87 2.02
N VAL A 112 2.01 -15.39 2.73
CA VAL A 112 0.66 -15.96 2.75
C VAL A 112 -0.38 -14.92 2.33
N TYR A 113 -1.60 -15.35 1.99
CA TYR A 113 -2.61 -14.51 1.37
C TYR A 113 -3.95 -14.62 2.09
N GLY A 114 -4.39 -13.52 2.69
CA GLY A 114 -5.65 -13.42 3.43
C GLY A 114 -6.87 -13.06 2.60
N ASP A 115 -6.72 -12.80 1.28
CA ASP A 115 -7.76 -12.39 0.33
C ASP A 115 -8.54 -11.13 0.76
N ASP A 116 -7.92 -10.27 1.57
CA ASP A 116 -8.56 -9.12 2.24
C ASP A 116 -9.81 -9.51 3.04
N GLN A 117 -9.81 -10.73 3.58
CA GLN A 117 -10.87 -11.24 4.44
C GLN A 117 -10.35 -11.41 5.86
N PRO A 118 -10.99 -10.79 6.87
CA PRO A 118 -10.51 -10.85 8.26
C PRO A 118 -10.35 -12.27 8.79
N GLU A 119 -11.31 -13.16 8.52
CA GLU A 119 -11.30 -14.55 8.99
C GLU A 119 -10.17 -15.35 8.35
N LYS A 120 -9.92 -15.15 7.05
CA LYS A 120 -8.84 -15.82 6.35
C LYS A 120 -7.50 -15.28 6.80
N SER A 121 -7.35 -13.96 6.92
CA SER A 121 -6.13 -13.31 7.43
C SER A 121 -5.78 -13.79 8.85
N THR A 122 -6.79 -13.94 9.72
CA THR A 122 -6.63 -14.54 11.04
C THR A 122 -6.13 -15.98 10.95
N THR A 123 -6.73 -16.80 10.07
CA THR A 123 -6.34 -18.20 9.88
C THR A 123 -4.90 -18.32 9.38
N GLU A 124 -4.50 -17.48 8.43
CA GLU A 124 -3.13 -17.46 7.90
C GLU A 124 -2.12 -17.01 8.96
N MET A 125 -2.44 -16.00 9.77
CA MET A 125 -1.59 -15.58 10.89
C MET A 125 -1.41 -16.69 11.92
N GLU A 126 -2.48 -17.40 12.29
CA GLU A 126 -2.43 -18.55 13.21
C GLU A 126 -1.57 -19.69 12.63
N ALA A 127 -1.66 -19.95 11.32
CA ALA A 127 -0.86 -20.95 10.64
C ALA A 127 0.62 -20.55 10.60
N LEU A 128 0.95 -19.28 10.36
CA LEU A 128 2.32 -18.78 10.45
C LEU A 128 2.94 -19.01 11.82
N LEU A 129 2.21 -18.67 12.89
CA LEU A 129 2.70 -18.89 14.28
C LEU A 129 2.89 -20.37 14.62
N ALA A 130 2.07 -21.26 14.05
CA ALA A 130 2.18 -22.70 14.26
C ALA A 130 3.36 -23.31 13.49
N ASN A 131 3.59 -22.87 12.26
CA ASN A 131 4.61 -23.41 11.37
C ASN A 131 6.01 -22.81 11.59
N PHE A 132 6.07 -21.57 12.08
CA PHE A 132 7.31 -20.82 12.30
C PHE A 132 7.39 -20.35 13.76
N PRO A 133 7.74 -21.23 14.71
CA PRO A 133 7.75 -20.90 16.14
C PRO A 133 8.81 -19.85 16.53
N ASN A 134 9.75 -19.54 15.64
CA ASN A 134 10.78 -18.51 15.83
C ASN A 134 10.44 -17.20 15.11
N LEU A 135 9.24 -17.07 14.56
CA LEU A 135 8.79 -15.85 13.87
C LEU A 135 8.93 -14.65 14.79
N LYS A 136 9.66 -13.62 14.35
CA LYS A 136 9.87 -12.38 15.10
C LYS A 136 9.10 -11.18 14.54
N GLY A 137 8.83 -11.17 13.24
CA GLY A 137 8.15 -10.06 12.60
C GLY A 137 7.14 -10.50 11.54
N LEU A 138 6.06 -9.76 11.45
CA LEU A 138 5.07 -9.87 10.38
C LEU A 138 4.90 -8.53 9.68
N ILE A 139 4.94 -8.55 8.36
CA ILE A 139 4.55 -7.42 7.51
C ILE A 139 3.21 -7.77 6.86
N ALA A 140 2.19 -6.92 7.04
CA ALA A 140 0.95 -7.04 6.30
C ALA A 140 0.73 -5.78 5.44
N PRO A 141 1.05 -5.84 4.12
CA PRO A 141 0.85 -4.71 3.22
C PRO A 141 -0.62 -4.54 2.81
N THR A 142 -1.55 -4.76 3.76
CA THR A 142 -3.00 -4.64 3.60
C THR A 142 -3.65 -4.26 4.93
N THR A 143 -4.61 -3.32 4.88
CA THR A 143 -5.28 -2.82 6.09
C THR A 143 -6.06 -3.91 6.82
N VAL A 144 -6.65 -4.85 6.09
CA VAL A 144 -7.36 -6.00 6.68
C VAL A 144 -6.38 -6.99 7.33
N GLY A 145 -5.27 -7.28 6.63
CA GLY A 145 -4.27 -8.24 7.15
C GLY A 145 -3.58 -7.76 8.41
N ILE A 146 -3.18 -6.47 8.48
CA ILE A 146 -2.50 -5.93 9.66
C ILE A 146 -3.44 -5.92 10.88
N ALA A 147 -4.70 -5.53 10.72
CA ALA A 147 -5.68 -5.51 11.80
C ALA A 147 -5.96 -6.93 12.33
N ALA A 148 -6.12 -7.91 11.43
CA ALA A 148 -6.30 -9.31 11.79
C ALA A 148 -5.09 -9.88 12.54
N ALA A 149 -3.87 -9.61 12.05
CA ALA A 149 -2.63 -10.05 12.68
C ALA A 149 -2.43 -9.41 14.06
N ALA A 150 -2.68 -8.10 14.20
CA ALA A 150 -2.62 -7.39 15.46
C ALA A 150 -3.60 -7.99 16.50
N GLN A 151 -4.83 -8.31 16.06
CA GLN A 151 -5.84 -8.95 16.92
C GLN A 151 -5.37 -10.33 17.41
N VAL A 152 -4.72 -11.14 16.56
CA VAL A 152 -4.16 -12.44 16.96
C VAL A 152 -3.05 -12.25 17.99
N VAL A 153 -2.10 -11.36 17.73
CA VAL A 153 -0.97 -11.07 18.64
C VAL A 153 -1.47 -10.55 20.00
N GLN A 154 -2.42 -9.62 19.99
CA GLN A 154 -3.06 -9.08 21.19
C GLN A 154 -3.75 -10.18 22.02
N SER A 155 -4.61 -10.97 21.37
CA SER A 155 -5.40 -12.00 22.05
C SER A 155 -4.54 -13.12 22.63
N ARG A 156 -3.38 -13.39 22.03
CA ARG A 156 -2.39 -14.36 22.53
C ARG A 156 -1.41 -13.77 23.54
N GLY A 157 -1.34 -12.46 23.68
CA GLY A 157 -0.40 -11.77 24.58
C GLY A 157 1.06 -11.99 24.17
N ILE A 158 1.38 -12.00 22.87
CA ILE A 158 2.71 -12.29 22.33
C ILE A 158 3.37 -11.10 21.63
N ALA A 159 2.95 -9.87 21.89
CA ALA A 159 3.50 -8.66 21.27
C ALA A 159 5.01 -8.47 21.51
N ASP A 160 5.54 -9.00 22.61
CA ASP A 160 6.98 -9.01 22.90
C ASP A 160 7.76 -10.04 22.06
N GLN A 161 7.08 -11.02 21.49
CA GLN A 161 7.70 -12.11 20.72
C GLN A 161 7.60 -11.89 19.21
N VAL A 162 6.44 -11.40 18.74
CA VAL A 162 6.15 -11.19 17.33
C VAL A 162 5.70 -9.75 17.11
N LYS A 163 6.50 -9.00 16.37
CA LYS A 163 6.19 -7.62 15.98
C LYS A 163 5.35 -7.60 14.71
N VAL A 164 4.21 -6.90 14.76
CA VAL A 164 3.33 -6.72 13.60
C VAL A 164 3.49 -5.30 13.08
N THR A 165 3.67 -5.17 11.77
CA THR A 165 3.69 -3.90 11.04
C THR A 165 3.10 -4.07 9.65
N GLY A 166 3.04 -3.02 8.86
CA GLY A 166 2.49 -3.05 7.50
C GLY A 166 1.78 -1.76 7.16
N LEU A 167 0.76 -1.87 6.31
CA LEU A 167 -0.08 -0.75 5.90
C LEU A 167 -1.43 -0.84 6.64
N GLY A 168 -1.72 0.15 7.48
CA GLY A 168 -2.91 0.13 8.34
C GLY A 168 -3.63 1.47 8.39
N LEU A 169 -4.95 1.45 8.60
CA LEU A 169 -5.74 2.65 8.85
C LEU A 169 -5.53 3.12 10.31
N PRO A 170 -5.15 4.38 10.55
CA PRO A 170 -4.98 4.90 11.89
C PRO A 170 -6.19 4.69 12.81
N SER A 171 -7.41 4.84 12.28
CA SER A 171 -8.65 4.61 13.03
C SER A 171 -8.81 3.17 13.51
N GLU A 172 -8.40 2.17 12.72
CA GLU A 172 -8.48 0.75 13.06
C GLU A 172 -7.32 0.30 13.95
N MET A 173 -6.13 0.87 13.74
CA MET A 173 -4.91 0.46 14.44
C MET A 173 -4.70 1.17 15.78
N ARG A 174 -5.43 2.24 16.06
CA ARG A 174 -5.23 3.13 17.22
C ARG A 174 -5.18 2.36 18.55
N GLU A 175 -6.12 1.46 18.81
CA GLU A 175 -6.16 0.72 20.07
C GLU A 175 -4.96 -0.23 20.22
N PHE A 176 -4.53 -0.88 19.12
CA PHE A 176 -3.35 -1.75 19.14
C PHE A 176 -2.04 -0.98 19.35
N VAL A 177 -1.98 0.28 18.89
CA VAL A 177 -0.84 1.15 19.17
C VAL A 177 -0.84 1.60 20.63
N LYS A 178 -1.99 2.01 21.16
CA LYS A 178 -2.12 2.51 22.53
C LYS A 178 -1.85 1.46 23.59
N ASP A 179 -2.18 0.20 23.34
CA ASP A 179 -1.91 -0.88 24.27
C ASP A 179 -0.53 -1.54 24.07
N GLY A 180 0.23 -1.10 23.07
CA GLY A 180 1.58 -1.59 22.76
C GLY A 180 1.62 -2.89 21.95
N THR A 181 0.48 -3.39 21.46
CA THR A 181 0.44 -4.57 20.57
C THR A 181 1.16 -4.30 19.26
N VAL A 182 1.01 -3.07 18.71
CA VAL A 182 1.69 -2.61 17.50
C VAL A 182 2.50 -1.36 17.83
N GLU A 183 3.81 -1.41 17.67
CA GLU A 183 4.69 -0.29 17.97
C GLU A 183 4.72 0.77 16.86
N GLY A 184 4.50 0.33 15.61
CA GLY A 184 4.48 1.22 14.47
C GLY A 184 4.00 0.52 13.19
N PHE A 185 3.37 1.30 12.33
CA PHE A 185 2.88 0.89 11.02
C PHE A 185 2.89 2.09 10.08
N GLN A 186 2.60 1.88 8.81
CA GLN A 186 2.68 2.93 7.81
C GLN A 186 1.39 3.01 6.99
N LEU A 187 1.14 4.17 6.41
CA LEU A 187 0.16 4.35 5.35
C LEU A 187 0.40 5.72 4.68
N TRP A 188 -0.35 5.98 3.63
CA TRP A 188 -0.56 7.29 3.02
C TRP A 188 -1.87 7.91 3.52
N SER A 189 -2.18 9.13 3.07
CA SER A 189 -3.49 9.74 3.29
C SER A 189 -4.46 9.41 2.15
N PRO A 190 -5.45 8.54 2.33
CA PRO A 190 -6.46 8.25 1.31
C PRO A 190 -7.27 9.50 0.94
N TYR A 191 -7.44 10.42 1.88
CA TYR A 191 -8.08 11.70 1.64
C TYR A 191 -7.32 12.55 0.60
N ASN A 192 -6.00 12.68 0.78
CA ASN A 192 -5.15 13.44 -0.14
C ASN A 192 -5.13 12.80 -1.53
N GLU A 193 -5.12 11.49 -1.61
CA GLU A 193 -5.18 10.75 -2.86
C GLU A 193 -6.50 10.99 -3.61
N GLY A 194 -7.62 10.83 -2.93
CA GLY A 194 -8.95 11.11 -3.50
C GLY A 194 -9.11 12.59 -3.92
N TRP A 195 -8.54 13.51 -3.12
CA TRP A 195 -8.51 14.94 -3.44
C TRP A 195 -7.71 15.21 -4.72
N LEU A 196 -6.49 14.67 -4.82
CA LEU A 196 -5.64 14.80 -6.01
C LEU A 196 -6.31 14.21 -7.25
N ALA A 197 -6.85 12.97 -7.14
CA ALA A 197 -7.52 12.30 -8.25
C ALA A 197 -8.71 13.11 -8.77
N SER A 198 -9.53 13.65 -7.87
CA SER A 198 -10.69 14.48 -8.21
C SER A 198 -10.26 15.80 -8.87
N HIS A 199 -9.23 16.45 -8.31
CA HIS A 199 -8.71 17.72 -8.82
C HIS A 199 -8.11 17.55 -10.22
N PHE A 200 -7.32 16.50 -10.44
CA PHE A 200 -6.73 16.17 -11.73
C PHE A 200 -7.80 15.81 -12.78
N ALA A 201 -8.78 14.97 -12.41
CA ALA A 201 -9.89 14.61 -13.27
C ALA A 201 -10.66 15.83 -13.80
N VAL A 202 -11.01 16.77 -12.90
CA VAL A 202 -11.70 18.02 -13.25
C VAL A 202 -10.82 18.91 -14.13
N GLY A 203 -9.54 19.01 -13.81
CA GLY A 203 -8.57 19.79 -14.58
C GLY A 203 -8.42 19.30 -16.02
N LEU A 204 -8.29 17.98 -16.21
CA LEU A 204 -8.24 17.35 -17.52
C LEU A 204 -9.51 17.59 -18.32
N LYS A 205 -10.67 17.35 -17.70
CA LYS A 205 -11.96 17.55 -18.37
C LYS A 205 -12.19 18.99 -18.83
N ASN A 206 -11.77 19.97 -18.04
CA ASN A 206 -11.95 21.38 -18.34
C ASN A 206 -10.83 21.96 -19.21
N GLY A 207 -9.78 21.18 -19.53
CA GLY A 207 -8.64 21.63 -20.30
C GLY A 207 -7.74 22.63 -19.55
N THR A 208 -7.84 22.70 -18.21
CA THR A 208 -6.99 23.52 -17.35
C THR A 208 -5.71 22.81 -16.91
N MET A 209 -5.62 21.50 -17.13
CA MET A 209 -4.46 20.66 -16.94
C MET A 209 -4.18 19.85 -18.18
N VAL A 210 -2.91 19.51 -18.38
CA VAL A 210 -2.44 18.63 -19.45
C VAL A 210 -1.85 17.38 -18.85
N ASN A 211 -2.06 16.24 -19.53
CA ASN A 211 -1.51 14.96 -19.10
C ASN A 211 -0.22 14.67 -19.88
N GLU A 212 0.82 15.45 -19.64
CA GLU A 212 2.12 15.33 -20.30
C GLU A 212 3.22 15.09 -19.26
N VAL A 213 4.06 14.09 -19.49
CA VAL A 213 5.21 13.78 -18.63
C VAL A 213 6.09 15.01 -18.45
N GLY A 214 6.47 15.30 -17.22
CA GLY A 214 7.26 16.48 -16.82
C GLY A 214 6.43 17.75 -16.58
N SER A 215 5.12 17.75 -16.91
CA SER A 215 4.24 18.86 -16.56
C SER A 215 3.99 18.92 -15.06
N THR A 216 3.80 20.15 -14.57
CA THR A 216 3.48 20.40 -13.15
C THR A 216 2.18 21.20 -13.02
N PHE A 217 1.50 20.99 -11.90
CA PHE A 217 0.29 21.75 -11.55
C PHE A 217 0.17 21.89 -10.03
N GLU A 218 -0.52 22.95 -9.60
CA GLU A 218 -0.74 23.22 -8.17
C GLU A 218 -2.02 22.55 -7.70
N VAL A 219 -1.95 21.85 -6.57
CA VAL A 219 -3.11 21.27 -5.88
C VAL A 219 -3.23 21.91 -4.51
N PRO A 220 -4.38 22.52 -4.17
CA PRO A 220 -4.59 23.11 -2.85
C PRO A 220 -4.27 22.08 -1.74
N ASN A 221 -3.49 22.49 -0.76
CA ASN A 221 -2.99 21.71 0.37
C ASN A 221 -1.97 20.59 0.05
N LEU A 222 -1.71 20.29 -1.23
CA LEU A 222 -0.69 19.32 -1.62
C LEU A 222 0.53 19.97 -2.29
N GLY A 223 0.39 21.25 -2.72
CA GLY A 223 1.47 21.97 -3.40
C GLY A 223 1.63 21.58 -4.86
N THR A 224 2.86 21.70 -5.36
CA THR A 224 3.22 21.42 -6.75
C THR A 224 3.32 19.90 -6.96
N ILE A 225 2.52 19.41 -7.88
CA ILE A 225 2.49 18.00 -8.30
C ILE A 225 3.12 17.88 -9.68
N THR A 226 3.90 16.82 -9.91
CA THR A 226 4.55 16.53 -11.19
C THR A 226 3.98 15.26 -11.80
N ILE A 227 3.75 15.25 -13.12
CA ILE A 227 3.42 14.05 -13.88
C ILE A 227 4.73 13.35 -14.24
N ASN A 228 4.93 12.17 -13.68
CA ASN A 228 6.11 11.34 -13.87
C ASN A 228 5.98 10.48 -15.16
N GLU A 229 7.03 9.74 -15.48
CA GLU A 229 7.02 8.78 -16.58
C GLU A 229 5.86 7.78 -16.43
N GLY A 230 5.31 7.29 -17.56
CA GLY A 230 4.13 6.46 -17.60
C GLY A 230 2.84 7.20 -17.20
N ASN A 231 2.83 8.54 -17.23
CA ASN A 231 1.69 9.35 -16.76
C ASN A 231 1.26 9.00 -15.33
N SER A 232 2.26 8.80 -14.46
CA SER A 232 2.09 8.48 -13.05
C SER A 232 2.20 9.74 -12.19
N ILE A 233 1.34 9.85 -11.19
CA ILE A 233 1.27 10.99 -10.28
C ILE A 233 1.27 10.45 -8.85
N ASN A 234 2.26 10.84 -8.06
CA ASN A 234 2.36 10.44 -6.66
C ASN A 234 1.75 11.52 -5.75
N THR A 235 0.88 11.10 -4.83
CA THR A 235 0.26 11.99 -3.86
C THR A 235 1.28 12.48 -2.83
N GLN A 236 2.20 11.61 -2.43
CA GLN A 236 3.30 11.90 -1.52
C GLN A 236 4.55 11.09 -1.91
N SER A 237 5.72 11.52 -1.43
CA SER A 237 7.01 10.91 -1.81
C SER A 237 7.41 9.72 -0.94
N ALA A 238 6.79 9.55 0.23
CA ALA A 238 7.08 8.49 1.19
C ALA A 238 5.85 8.18 2.06
N LEU A 239 5.83 6.99 2.65
CA LEU A 239 4.81 6.60 3.62
C LEU A 239 4.90 7.44 4.90
N THR A 240 3.77 7.67 5.54
CA THR A 240 3.69 8.23 6.88
C THR A 240 3.78 7.09 7.89
N THR A 241 4.68 7.19 8.86
CA THR A 241 4.76 6.23 9.97
C THR A 241 3.89 6.70 11.12
N PHE A 242 3.02 5.81 11.59
CA PHE A 242 2.14 5.99 12.73
C PHE A 242 2.65 5.18 13.92
N ASN A 243 2.64 5.79 15.10
CA ASN A 243 3.07 5.18 16.35
C ASN A 243 2.36 5.87 17.53
N ALA A 244 2.73 5.53 18.77
CA ALA A 244 2.12 6.09 19.96
C ALA A 244 2.24 7.61 20.13
N GLU A 245 3.21 8.24 19.44
CA GLU A 245 3.44 9.69 19.54
C GLU A 245 2.46 10.51 18.68
N ASN A 246 1.96 9.93 17.57
CA ASN A 246 1.19 10.67 16.58
C ASN A 246 -0.15 10.04 16.18
N ILE A 247 -0.47 8.83 16.66
CA ILE A 247 -1.68 8.09 16.23
C ILE A 247 -2.99 8.86 16.48
N ASP A 248 -3.03 9.71 17.50
CA ASP A 248 -4.21 10.51 17.83
C ASP A 248 -4.41 11.73 16.95
N ASP A 249 -3.42 12.09 16.13
CA ASP A 249 -3.51 13.24 15.20
C ASP A 249 -4.26 12.86 13.90
N PHE A 250 -4.56 11.56 13.70
CA PHE A 250 -5.14 11.05 12.46
C PHE A 250 -6.47 10.33 12.74
N ASP A 251 -7.48 10.63 11.93
CA ASP A 251 -8.84 10.07 12.07
C ASP A 251 -9.40 9.66 10.69
N PHE A 252 -8.70 8.72 10.03
CA PHE A 252 -9.14 8.12 8.78
C PHE A 252 -8.84 6.63 8.74
#